data_912050e7cd21529132a9f1c611ba0ec3
#
_entry.id   912050e7cd21529132a9f1c611ba0ec3
#
_cell.length_a   1.000
_cell.length_b   1.000
_cell.length_c   1.000
_cell.angle_alpha   90.00
_cell.angle_beta   90.00
_cell.angle_gamma   90.00
#
_symmetry.space_group_name_H-M   'P 1'
#
loop_
_entity.id
_entity.type
_entity.pdbx_description
1 polymer ?
#
loop_
_entity_poly.entity_id
_entity_poly.type
_entity_poly.pdbx_seq_one_letter_code
_entity_poly.pdbx_strand_id
1 'polypeptide(L)'
;MTNRPLPGAAPPPGPSAQPAPREAGPDGPEPGAAALPAARRAAGSGPAKGASPAPVRTAARPGRRGGGGRKSPLARGGWTPWLYLAPALVVIGGLLVYPVYQLGLISFLEYTQAQVSGGEPATFQGFGNYATLFGDPQFWQVLLATVLFAGACVVSTLAVGCALAVLLTRVRAVPRLALMLAALGAWATPAVTGSTVWLLLFDPDFGPVNRILGLGDHSWTYGRYSAFALVLLEVVWCSFPFVMVTVYAGIRAVPAEVLEAASLDGASQWRIWRSVLAPMLRPILVVVTIQSVIWDFKVFTQIYVMTGGGGIAGQNLVLNVYAYQKAFASSQYSLGSAIGVVMLLILLAVTLVYLRLIRRQGEEL
;
A
#
# COMPACT_ATOMS: atom_id res chain seq x y z
N MET A 1 -40.48 38.14 39.67
CA MET A 1 -41.18 36.91 40.04
C MET A 1 -40.16 35.82 40.05
N THR A 2 -39.68 35.56 41.17
CA THR A 2 -39.17 34.44 41.95
C THR A 2 -38.59 33.23 41.15
N ASN A 3 -37.31 33.18 41.18
CA ASN A 3 -36.43 32.10 40.81
C ASN A 3 -36.48 31.03 41.95
N ARG A 4 -36.90 29.79 41.63
CA ARG A 4 -36.83 28.66 42.59
C ARG A 4 -35.80 27.63 42.03
N PRO A 5 -34.78 27.24 42.78
CA PRO A 5 -33.87 26.17 42.41
C PRO A 5 -34.47 24.80 42.71
N LEU A 6 -34.21 23.81 41.83
CA LEU A 6 -34.53 22.40 42.00
C LEU A 6 -33.46 21.71 42.86
N PRO A 7 -33.82 20.71 43.68
CA PRO A 7 -32.92 20.08 44.63
C PRO A 7 -32.12 18.91 44.03
N GLY A 8 -30.87 18.85 44.36
CA GLY A 8 -30.03 17.71 44.71
C GLY A 8 -29.92 16.55 43.71
N ALA A 9 -28.91 16.57 42.85
CA ALA A 9 -28.34 15.35 42.29
C ALA A 9 -27.04 15.01 43.02
N ALA A 10 -26.99 13.78 43.58
CA ALA A 10 -25.81 13.23 44.24
C ALA A 10 -24.64 13.01 43.30
N PRO A 11 -23.38 13.15 43.74
CA PRO A 11 -22.21 12.90 42.92
C PRO A 11 -22.00 11.39 42.68
N PRO A 12 -21.38 11.00 41.52
CA PRO A 12 -21.08 9.62 41.25
C PRO A 12 -19.93 9.08 42.13
N PRO A 13 -19.89 7.76 42.40
CA PRO A 13 -18.85 7.15 43.22
C PRO A 13 -17.50 7.16 42.49
N GLY A 14 -16.45 7.44 43.25
CA GLY A 14 -15.05 7.43 42.80
C GLY A 14 -14.54 6.02 42.47
N PRO A 15 -13.47 5.91 41.66
CA PRO A 15 -12.93 4.62 41.24
C PRO A 15 -12.25 3.90 42.40
N SER A 16 -12.63 2.62 42.59
CA SER A 16 -12.05 1.66 43.53
C SER A 16 -10.58 1.39 43.23
N ALA A 17 -9.74 1.53 44.25
CA ALA A 17 -8.33 1.22 44.23
C ALA A 17 -8.07 -0.26 43.94
N GLN A 18 -7.24 -0.54 42.96
CA GLN A 18 -6.65 -1.87 42.72
C GLN A 18 -5.44 -2.07 43.66
N PRO A 19 -5.26 -3.25 44.23
CA PRO A 19 -4.11 -3.55 45.08
C PRO A 19 -2.84 -3.77 44.27
N ALA A 20 -1.71 -3.31 44.79
CA ALA A 20 -0.37 -3.42 44.26
C ALA A 20 0.11 -4.88 44.13
N PRO A 21 0.98 -5.22 43.17
CA PRO A 21 1.60 -6.53 43.07
C PRO A 21 2.67 -6.69 44.16
N ARG A 22 2.65 -7.87 44.83
CA ARG A 22 3.66 -8.32 45.79
C ARG A 22 5.00 -8.58 45.09
N GLU A 23 6.06 -8.03 45.65
CA GLU A 23 7.44 -8.41 45.40
C GLU A 23 7.67 -9.86 45.84
N ALA A 24 8.22 -10.71 44.97
CA ALA A 24 8.79 -12.00 45.32
C ALA A 24 10.31 -11.89 45.26
N GLY A 25 10.93 -12.21 46.40
CA GLY A 25 12.37 -12.21 46.62
C GLY A 25 13.09 -13.40 45.98
N PRO A 26 14.43 -13.41 46.04
CA PRO A 26 15.30 -14.27 45.28
C PRO A 26 15.66 -15.55 46.04
N ASP A 27 15.61 -16.72 45.35
CA ASP A 27 16.44 -17.88 45.66
C ASP A 27 16.36 -18.95 44.55
N GLY A 28 17.53 -19.26 44.03
CA GLY A 28 18.12 -20.15 43.09
C GLY A 28 17.57 -21.57 42.92
N PRO A 29 18.27 -22.49 42.27
CA PRO A 29 19.59 -22.45 41.63
C PRO A 29 19.55 -22.87 40.13
N GLU A 30 20.63 -22.60 39.42
CA GLU A 30 20.95 -23.12 38.07
C GLU A 30 21.18 -24.65 38.07
N PRO A 31 20.93 -25.31 36.94
CA PRO A 31 21.78 -26.40 36.53
C PRO A 31 22.21 -26.37 35.06
N GLY A 32 23.50 -26.51 34.87
CA GLY A 32 24.02 -27.41 33.87
C GLY A 32 24.37 -26.86 32.48
N ALA A 33 25.56 -26.29 32.39
CA ALA A 33 26.29 -26.15 31.14
C ALA A 33 26.64 -27.53 30.57
N ALA A 34 26.15 -27.85 29.36
CA ALA A 34 26.61 -28.98 28.57
C ALA A 34 27.70 -28.51 27.59
N ALA A 35 28.93 -28.99 27.83
CA ALA A 35 30.11 -28.72 27.05
C ALA A 35 30.08 -29.40 25.68
N LEU A 36 30.51 -28.68 24.65
CA LEU A 36 30.89 -29.22 23.35
C LEU A 36 32.28 -29.85 23.41
N PRO A 37 32.54 -31.00 22.78
CA PRO A 37 33.86 -31.60 22.76
C PRO A 37 34.77 -30.96 21.72
N ALA A 38 36.01 -30.66 22.17
CA ALA A 38 37.11 -30.12 21.39
C ALA A 38 37.60 -31.12 20.33
N ALA A 39 37.78 -30.66 19.11
CA ALA A 39 38.46 -31.39 18.05
C ALA A 39 39.98 -31.39 18.30
N ARG A 40 40.54 -32.59 18.48
CA ARG A 40 41.98 -32.88 18.59
C ARG A 40 42.69 -32.59 17.27
N ARG A 41 43.70 -31.74 17.33
CA ARG A 41 44.80 -31.68 16.36
C ARG A 41 45.67 -32.93 16.49
N ALA A 42 45.97 -33.59 15.38
CA ALA A 42 47.13 -34.46 15.24
C ALA A 42 47.96 -33.99 14.05
N ALA A 43 49.19 -33.60 14.34
CA ALA A 43 50.27 -33.35 13.40
C ALA A 43 51.01 -34.64 13.11
N GLY A 44 51.55 -34.78 11.90
CA GLY A 44 52.60 -35.76 11.70
C GLY A 44 52.79 -36.24 10.27
N SER A 45 53.86 -35.71 9.67
CA SER A 45 54.91 -36.34 8.89
C SER A 45 54.68 -36.84 7.45
N GLY A 46 55.37 -36.21 6.54
CA GLY A 46 56.42 -36.79 5.66
C GLY A 46 56.00 -37.27 4.27
N PRO A 47 56.81 -36.96 3.26
CA PRO A 47 56.47 -37.24 1.87
C PRO A 47 56.96 -38.63 1.44
N ALA A 48 56.11 -39.40 0.77
CA ALA A 48 56.53 -40.61 0.05
C ALA A 48 56.43 -40.42 -1.45
N LYS A 49 57.53 -40.72 -2.10
CA LYS A 49 57.79 -40.72 -3.56
C LYS A 49 57.02 -41.83 -4.28
N GLY A 50 56.51 -41.48 -5.45
CA GLY A 50 56.60 -42.29 -6.66
C GLY A 50 55.73 -43.54 -6.74
N ALA A 51 54.56 -43.39 -7.47
CA ALA A 51 54.02 -44.55 -8.19
C ALA A 51 53.33 -44.05 -9.47
N SER A 52 53.74 -44.61 -10.60
CA SER A 52 53.30 -44.43 -11.96
C SER A 52 51.82 -44.81 -12.12
N PRO A 53 51.04 -44.13 -12.92
CA PRO A 53 49.61 -44.45 -13.09
C PRO A 53 49.43 -45.68 -14.01
N ALA A 54 48.70 -46.66 -13.49
CA ALA A 54 48.23 -47.82 -14.27
C ALA A 54 47.06 -47.39 -15.22
N PRO A 55 46.88 -48.09 -16.36
CA PRO A 55 45.91 -47.69 -17.33
C PRO A 55 44.45 -47.88 -16.85
N VAL A 56 43.68 -46.84 -17.03
CA VAL A 56 42.22 -46.82 -16.76
C VAL A 56 41.52 -47.81 -17.70
N ARG A 57 41.02 -48.89 -17.15
CA ARG A 57 40.09 -49.79 -17.83
C ARG A 57 38.76 -49.04 -18.01
N THR A 58 38.43 -48.74 -19.23
CA THR A 58 37.11 -48.29 -19.63
C THR A 58 36.06 -49.37 -19.33
N ALA A 59 35.38 -49.20 -18.20
CA ALA A 59 34.21 -50.01 -17.89
C ALA A 59 33.07 -49.67 -18.89
N ALA A 60 32.61 -50.75 -19.52
CA ALA A 60 31.48 -50.71 -20.48
C ALA A 60 30.25 -50.04 -19.80
N ARG A 61 29.68 -49.02 -20.46
CA ARG A 61 28.42 -48.37 -20.08
C ARG A 61 27.31 -49.45 -20.06
N PRO A 62 26.64 -49.66 -18.88
CA PRO A 62 25.41 -50.45 -18.92
C PRO A 62 24.32 -49.72 -19.68
N GLY A 63 23.68 -50.48 -20.59
CA GLY A 63 22.64 -49.96 -21.48
C GLY A 63 21.57 -49.16 -20.75
N ARG A 64 21.28 -48.00 -21.29
CA ARG A 64 20.21 -47.06 -20.92
C ARG A 64 18.86 -47.79 -21.06
N ARG A 65 18.47 -48.55 -19.99
CA ARG A 65 17.11 -49.06 -19.86
C ARG A 65 16.20 -47.86 -19.83
N GLY A 66 15.27 -47.81 -20.76
CA GLY A 66 14.25 -46.79 -20.90
C GLY A 66 13.55 -46.56 -19.58
N GLY A 67 13.91 -45.47 -18.93
CA GLY A 67 13.16 -44.95 -17.80
C GLY A 67 11.78 -44.53 -18.28
N GLY A 68 10.80 -45.41 -18.04
CA GLY A 68 9.39 -45.00 -18.15
C GLY A 68 9.20 -43.74 -17.33
N GLY A 69 9.04 -42.61 -18.03
CA GLY A 69 8.75 -41.34 -17.39
C GLY A 69 7.55 -41.55 -16.44
N ARG A 70 7.80 -41.50 -15.17
CA ARG A 70 6.75 -41.30 -14.17
C ARG A 70 6.10 -39.96 -14.52
N LYS A 71 5.02 -40.06 -15.37
CA LYS A 71 4.14 -38.92 -15.60
C LYS A 71 3.68 -38.48 -14.20
N SER A 72 4.08 -37.27 -13.82
CA SER A 72 3.66 -36.68 -12.54
C SER A 72 2.14 -36.82 -12.41
N PRO A 73 1.61 -37.15 -11.23
CA PRO A 73 0.15 -37.30 -11.01
C PRO A 73 -0.64 -36.07 -11.37
N LEU A 74 0.01 -34.92 -11.47
CA LEU A 74 -0.57 -33.62 -11.85
C LEU A 74 -0.91 -33.47 -13.35
N ALA A 75 -0.46 -34.40 -14.22
CA ALA A 75 -0.74 -34.35 -15.66
C ALA A 75 -2.05 -35.04 -16.09
N ARG A 76 -2.83 -35.60 -15.16
CA ARG A 76 -4.19 -36.03 -15.43
C ARG A 76 -5.10 -34.80 -15.34
N GLY A 77 -5.52 -34.27 -16.49
CA GLY A 77 -6.53 -33.22 -16.64
C GLY A 77 -7.88 -33.67 -16.06
N GLY A 78 -7.97 -33.72 -14.76
CA GLY A 78 -9.17 -34.07 -14.00
C GLY A 78 -9.68 -32.85 -13.25
N TRP A 79 -10.91 -32.88 -12.80
CA TRP A 79 -11.60 -31.88 -11.98
C TRP A 79 -10.94 -31.68 -10.61
N THR A 80 -9.99 -32.52 -10.21
CA THR A 80 -9.32 -32.52 -8.89
C THR A 80 -8.66 -31.16 -8.54
N PRO A 81 -7.90 -30.47 -9.43
CA PRO A 81 -7.37 -29.13 -9.12
C PRO A 81 -8.48 -28.09 -8.86
N TRP A 82 -9.58 -28.19 -9.61
CA TRP A 82 -10.71 -27.29 -9.46
C TRP A 82 -11.46 -27.51 -8.13
N LEU A 83 -11.53 -28.76 -7.65
CA LEU A 83 -12.13 -29.07 -6.37
C LEU A 83 -11.34 -28.48 -5.20
N TYR A 84 -9.99 -28.49 -5.27
CA TYR A 84 -9.15 -27.82 -4.26
C TYR A 84 -9.23 -26.30 -4.33
N LEU A 85 -9.44 -25.72 -5.51
CA LEU A 85 -9.63 -24.29 -5.70
C LEU A 85 -11.06 -23.82 -5.40
N ALA A 86 -12.06 -24.72 -5.42
CA ALA A 86 -13.47 -24.37 -5.30
C ALA A 86 -13.79 -23.52 -4.06
N PRO A 87 -13.31 -23.82 -2.83
CA PRO A 87 -13.59 -22.99 -1.66
C PRO A 87 -13.07 -21.55 -1.85
N ALA A 88 -11.87 -21.40 -2.38
CA ALA A 88 -11.29 -20.07 -2.64
C ALA A 88 -12.06 -19.33 -3.74
N LEU A 89 -12.46 -20.03 -4.81
CA LEU A 89 -13.24 -19.43 -5.90
C LEU A 89 -14.65 -19.01 -5.44
N VAL A 90 -15.29 -19.78 -4.56
CA VAL A 90 -16.60 -19.42 -3.97
C VAL A 90 -16.47 -18.15 -3.12
N VAL A 91 -15.43 -18.07 -2.28
CA VAL A 91 -15.18 -16.87 -1.46
C VAL A 91 -14.87 -15.66 -2.33
N ILE A 92 -13.97 -15.80 -3.31
CA ILE A 92 -13.62 -14.70 -4.25
C ILE A 92 -14.87 -14.29 -5.06
N GLY A 93 -15.63 -15.26 -5.58
CA GLY A 93 -16.85 -14.99 -6.33
C GLY A 93 -17.90 -14.26 -5.50
N GLY A 94 -18.14 -14.71 -4.27
CA GLY A 94 -19.12 -14.09 -3.38
C GLY A 94 -18.70 -12.70 -2.88
N LEU A 95 -17.45 -12.53 -2.49
CA LEU A 95 -17.00 -11.29 -1.87
C LEU A 95 -16.50 -10.22 -2.86
N LEU A 96 -16.00 -10.60 -4.03
CA LEU A 96 -15.46 -9.64 -5.00
C LEU A 96 -16.32 -9.54 -6.26
N VAL A 97 -16.69 -10.66 -6.88
CA VAL A 97 -17.39 -10.61 -8.18
C VAL A 97 -18.84 -10.17 -7.99
N TYR A 98 -19.53 -10.67 -6.96
CA TYR A 98 -20.92 -10.31 -6.72
C TYR A 98 -21.14 -8.80 -6.45
N PRO A 99 -20.37 -8.12 -5.57
CA PRO A 99 -20.51 -6.67 -5.41
C PRO A 99 -20.19 -5.88 -6.68
N VAL A 100 -19.19 -6.29 -7.48
CA VAL A 100 -18.86 -5.64 -8.76
C VAL A 100 -19.99 -5.84 -9.76
N TYR A 101 -20.59 -7.04 -9.82
CA TYR A 101 -21.78 -7.30 -10.64
C TYR A 101 -22.96 -6.41 -10.21
N GLN A 102 -23.23 -6.31 -8.91
CA GLN A 102 -24.29 -5.45 -8.38
C GLN A 102 -24.03 -3.97 -8.69
N LEU A 103 -22.79 -3.50 -8.54
CA LEU A 103 -22.40 -2.15 -8.92
C LEU A 103 -22.73 -1.87 -10.40
N GLY A 104 -22.34 -2.83 -11.28
CA GLY A 104 -22.66 -2.74 -12.70
C GLY A 104 -24.16 -2.76 -12.96
N LEU A 105 -24.91 -3.67 -12.35
CA LEU A 105 -26.36 -3.78 -12.52
C LEU A 105 -27.08 -2.50 -12.09
N ILE A 106 -26.81 -1.99 -10.87
CA ILE A 106 -27.46 -0.79 -10.33
C ILE A 106 -27.15 0.44 -11.19
N SER A 107 -25.99 0.52 -11.82
CA SER A 107 -25.64 1.65 -12.70
C SER A 107 -26.52 1.77 -13.93
N PHE A 108 -27.24 0.72 -14.34
CA PHE A 108 -28.19 0.71 -15.46
C PHE A 108 -29.66 0.81 -15.03
N LEU A 109 -29.93 0.81 -13.72
CA LEU A 109 -31.26 0.89 -13.17
C LEU A 109 -31.57 2.30 -12.68
N GLU A 110 -32.84 2.62 -12.56
CA GLU A 110 -33.33 3.67 -11.67
C GLU A 110 -33.39 3.10 -10.25
N TYR A 111 -32.48 3.52 -9.40
CA TYR A 111 -32.33 2.98 -8.06
C TYR A 111 -32.03 4.10 -7.07
N THR A 112 -33.06 4.57 -6.41
CA THR A 112 -33.04 5.66 -5.42
C THR A 112 -33.57 5.14 -4.08
N GLN A 113 -33.78 6.02 -3.11
CA GLN A 113 -34.34 5.66 -1.82
C GLN A 113 -35.74 5.01 -1.93
N ALA A 114 -36.55 5.39 -2.93
CA ALA A 114 -37.87 4.83 -3.13
C ALA A 114 -37.81 3.31 -3.40
N GLN A 115 -36.88 2.87 -4.26
CA GLN A 115 -36.66 1.46 -4.57
C GLN A 115 -36.06 0.69 -3.40
N VAL A 116 -35.11 1.31 -2.67
CA VAL A 116 -34.51 0.69 -1.46
C VAL A 116 -35.56 0.46 -0.38
N SER A 117 -36.48 1.40 -0.21
CA SER A 117 -37.58 1.29 0.77
C SER A 117 -38.71 0.34 0.36
N GLY A 118 -38.63 -0.24 -0.84
CA GLY A 118 -39.65 -1.15 -1.38
C GLY A 118 -40.94 -0.45 -1.83
N GLY A 119 -40.92 0.89 -1.96
CA GLY A 119 -42.08 1.69 -2.43
C GLY A 119 -42.31 1.56 -3.91
N GLU A 120 -41.27 1.38 -4.70
CA GLU A 120 -41.32 1.28 -6.16
C GLU A 120 -40.39 0.16 -6.67
N PRO A 121 -40.75 -0.50 -7.78
CA PRO A 121 -39.83 -1.46 -8.41
C PRO A 121 -38.68 -0.73 -9.10
N ALA A 122 -37.47 -1.33 -9.09
CA ALA A 122 -36.35 -0.82 -9.87
C ALA A 122 -36.66 -0.94 -11.37
N THR A 123 -36.49 0.15 -12.11
CA THR A 123 -36.74 0.20 -13.56
C THR A 123 -35.44 0.26 -14.33
N PHE A 124 -35.39 -0.34 -15.50
CA PHE A 124 -34.20 -0.34 -16.35
C PHE A 124 -34.13 0.96 -17.15
N GLN A 125 -33.11 1.78 -16.88
CA GLN A 125 -32.86 3.06 -17.57
C GLN A 125 -31.79 2.97 -18.68
N GLY A 126 -31.15 1.82 -18.85
CA GLY A 126 -30.05 1.69 -19.80
C GLY A 126 -28.89 2.65 -19.49
N PHE A 127 -28.51 3.45 -20.45
CA PHE A 127 -27.43 4.43 -20.31
C PHE A 127 -27.87 5.80 -19.77
N GLY A 128 -29.10 5.96 -19.30
CA GLY A 128 -29.63 7.25 -18.80
C GLY A 128 -28.79 7.85 -17.68
N ASN A 129 -28.34 7.03 -16.70
CA ASN A 129 -27.46 7.47 -15.63
C ASN A 129 -26.10 7.98 -16.13
N TYR A 130 -25.54 7.35 -17.14
CA TYR A 130 -24.29 7.79 -17.77
C TYR A 130 -24.47 9.06 -18.58
N ALA A 131 -25.59 9.21 -19.29
CA ALA A 131 -25.92 10.45 -20.00
C ALA A 131 -26.05 11.62 -19.02
N THR A 132 -26.75 11.43 -17.90
CA THR A 132 -26.83 12.41 -16.81
C THR A 132 -25.47 12.74 -16.22
N LEU A 133 -24.66 11.71 -15.93
CA LEU A 133 -23.32 11.87 -15.35
C LEU A 133 -22.39 12.66 -16.26
N PHE A 134 -22.30 12.30 -17.54
CA PHE A 134 -21.39 12.95 -18.49
C PHE A 134 -21.90 14.33 -18.93
N GLY A 135 -23.19 14.60 -18.77
CA GLY A 135 -23.80 15.94 -18.96
C GLY A 135 -23.57 16.88 -17.78
N ASP A 136 -23.14 16.37 -16.60
CA ASP A 136 -22.90 17.19 -15.41
C ASP A 136 -21.48 17.80 -15.44
N PRO A 137 -21.35 19.15 -15.54
CA PRO A 137 -20.05 19.83 -15.48
C PRO A 137 -19.27 19.53 -14.20
N GLN A 138 -19.96 19.27 -13.07
CA GLN A 138 -19.33 18.93 -11.79
C GLN A 138 -18.55 17.63 -11.90
N PHE A 139 -19.08 16.63 -12.59
CA PHE A 139 -18.37 15.36 -12.80
C PHE A 139 -16.98 15.57 -13.43
N TRP A 140 -16.89 16.38 -14.48
CA TRP A 140 -15.62 16.63 -15.18
C TRP A 140 -14.63 17.41 -14.33
N GLN A 141 -15.10 18.35 -13.51
CA GLN A 141 -14.26 19.07 -12.56
C GLN A 141 -13.71 18.15 -11.48
N VAL A 142 -14.54 17.25 -10.95
CA VAL A 142 -14.16 16.25 -9.95
C VAL A 142 -13.19 15.22 -10.55
N LEU A 143 -13.43 14.77 -11.78
CA LEU A 143 -12.53 13.86 -12.50
C LEU A 143 -11.14 14.51 -12.68
N LEU A 144 -11.10 15.76 -13.16
CA LEU A 144 -9.85 16.49 -13.33
C LEU A 144 -9.14 16.68 -11.99
N ALA A 145 -9.87 17.08 -10.94
CA ALA A 145 -9.31 17.23 -9.60
C ALA A 145 -8.72 15.90 -9.10
N THR A 146 -9.41 14.77 -9.33
CA THR A 146 -8.92 13.43 -8.96
C THR A 146 -7.62 13.09 -9.67
N VAL A 147 -7.55 13.28 -10.99
CA VAL A 147 -6.37 12.98 -11.80
C VAL A 147 -5.18 13.85 -11.38
N LEU A 148 -5.39 15.16 -11.18
CA LEU A 148 -4.34 16.07 -10.77
C LEU A 148 -3.85 15.77 -9.35
N PHE A 149 -4.76 15.53 -8.42
CA PHE A 149 -4.44 15.20 -7.03
C PHE A 149 -3.69 13.85 -6.94
N ALA A 150 -4.23 12.79 -7.57
CA ALA A 150 -3.56 11.49 -7.59
C ALA A 150 -2.18 11.59 -8.27
N GLY A 151 -2.06 12.32 -9.37
CA GLY A 151 -0.78 12.56 -10.03
C GLY A 151 0.22 13.27 -9.12
N ALA A 152 -0.21 14.30 -8.38
CA ALA A 152 0.63 14.99 -7.41
C ALA A 152 1.07 14.07 -6.26
N CYS A 153 0.15 13.25 -5.73
CA CYS A 153 0.46 12.25 -4.70
C CYS A 153 1.50 11.24 -5.20
N VAL A 154 1.29 10.65 -6.39
CA VAL A 154 2.23 9.67 -6.99
C VAL A 154 3.63 10.27 -7.15
N VAL A 155 3.73 11.45 -7.77
CA VAL A 155 5.03 12.11 -8.00
C VAL A 155 5.73 12.40 -6.68
N SER A 156 5.02 12.95 -5.69
CA SER A 156 5.59 13.28 -4.39
C SER A 156 6.00 12.03 -3.60
N THR A 157 5.16 10.99 -3.59
CA THR A 157 5.45 9.71 -2.93
C THR A 157 6.67 9.02 -3.54
N LEU A 158 6.78 8.99 -4.87
CA LEU A 158 7.94 8.43 -5.56
C LEU A 158 9.20 9.26 -5.27
N ALA A 159 9.11 10.58 -5.33
CA ALA A 159 10.25 11.47 -5.06
C ALA A 159 10.79 11.27 -3.64
N VAL A 160 9.92 11.33 -2.63
CA VAL A 160 10.28 11.13 -1.22
C VAL A 160 10.78 9.72 -0.98
N GLY A 161 10.06 8.69 -1.45
CA GLY A 161 10.42 7.30 -1.27
C GLY A 161 11.76 6.94 -1.91
N CYS A 162 12.01 7.37 -3.16
CA CYS A 162 13.30 7.16 -3.83
C CYS A 162 14.45 7.91 -3.15
N ALA A 163 14.24 9.17 -2.74
CA ALA A 163 15.25 9.95 -2.03
C ALA A 163 15.65 9.29 -0.71
N LEU A 164 14.67 8.84 0.08
CA LEU A 164 14.91 8.13 1.33
C LEU A 164 15.50 6.74 1.11
N ALA A 165 15.14 6.01 0.06
CA ALA A 165 15.78 4.75 -0.30
C ALA A 165 17.28 4.93 -0.58
N VAL A 166 17.66 5.98 -1.31
CA VAL A 166 19.08 6.32 -1.54
C VAL A 166 19.75 6.74 -0.23
N LEU A 167 19.09 7.52 0.62
CA LEU A 167 19.61 7.90 1.93
C LEU A 167 19.92 6.68 2.80
N LEU A 168 19.03 5.67 2.82
CA LEU A 168 19.21 4.43 3.57
C LEU A 168 20.48 3.65 3.17
N THR A 169 20.96 3.81 1.94
CA THR A 169 22.23 3.16 1.52
C THR A 169 23.47 3.81 2.14
N ARG A 170 23.36 5.06 2.61
CA ARG A 170 24.49 5.88 3.10
C ARG A 170 24.56 5.97 4.62
N VAL A 171 23.45 5.71 5.31
CA VAL A 171 23.41 5.82 6.77
C VAL A 171 23.87 4.52 7.46
N ARG A 172 24.44 4.68 8.67
CA ARG A 172 24.87 3.55 9.52
C ARG A 172 23.67 2.70 9.95
N ALA A 173 23.94 1.51 10.46
CA ALA A 173 22.91 0.50 10.78
C ALA A 173 21.84 1.01 11.76
N VAL A 174 22.23 1.70 12.84
CA VAL A 174 21.28 2.17 13.86
C VAL A 174 20.33 3.23 13.31
N PRO A 175 20.76 4.38 12.72
CA PRO A 175 19.84 5.34 12.16
C PRO A 175 19.05 4.77 10.96
N ARG A 176 19.61 3.84 10.20
CA ARG A 176 18.87 3.12 9.15
C ARG A 176 17.68 2.36 9.72
N LEU A 177 17.91 1.57 10.77
CA LEU A 177 16.87 0.81 11.42
C LEU A 177 15.79 1.75 12.02
N ALA A 178 16.21 2.82 12.69
CA ALA A 178 15.29 3.81 13.25
C ALA A 178 14.41 4.45 12.17
N LEU A 179 14.99 4.86 11.03
CA LEU A 179 14.25 5.43 9.92
C LEU A 179 13.27 4.42 9.30
N MET A 180 13.71 3.15 9.12
CA MET A 180 12.83 2.09 8.62
C MET A 180 11.65 1.83 9.57
N LEU A 181 11.90 1.72 10.87
CA LEU A 181 10.84 1.49 11.85
C LEU A 181 9.86 2.65 11.93
N ALA A 182 10.36 3.90 11.92
CA ALA A 182 9.52 5.10 11.89
C ALA A 182 8.64 5.14 10.63
N ALA A 183 9.23 4.84 9.47
CA ALA A 183 8.51 4.80 8.22
C ALA A 183 7.45 3.68 8.19
N LEU A 184 7.80 2.48 8.65
CA LEU A 184 6.83 1.38 8.76
C LEU A 184 5.70 1.70 9.75
N GLY A 185 6.00 2.44 10.84
CA GLY A 185 5.00 2.98 11.75
C GLY A 185 4.02 3.92 11.06
N ALA A 186 4.50 4.82 10.20
CA ALA A 186 3.66 5.70 9.38
C ALA A 186 2.74 4.89 8.45
N TRP A 187 3.29 3.91 7.75
CA TRP A 187 2.52 3.05 6.84
C TRP A 187 1.50 2.15 7.54
N ALA A 188 1.81 1.70 8.76
CA ALA A 188 0.91 0.88 9.57
C ALA A 188 -0.21 1.68 10.25
N THR A 189 -0.14 3.02 10.22
CA THR A 189 -1.15 3.87 10.87
C THR A 189 -2.48 3.79 10.10
N PRO A 190 -3.60 3.48 10.77
CA PRO A 190 -4.92 3.48 10.14
C PRO A 190 -5.24 4.87 9.56
N ALA A 191 -5.76 4.94 8.33
CA ALA A 191 -5.99 6.19 7.62
C ALA A 191 -6.84 7.21 8.41
N VAL A 192 -7.92 6.77 9.08
CA VAL A 192 -8.76 7.65 9.91
C VAL A 192 -7.95 8.27 11.05
N THR A 193 -7.15 7.45 11.75
CA THR A 193 -6.29 7.91 12.85
C THR A 193 -5.23 8.88 12.35
N GLY A 194 -4.56 8.56 11.24
CA GLY A 194 -3.60 9.45 10.59
C GLY A 194 -4.23 10.81 10.28
N SER A 195 -5.34 10.82 9.54
CA SER A 195 -6.05 12.04 9.16
C SER A 195 -6.44 12.88 10.37
N THR A 196 -6.93 12.25 11.46
CA THR A 196 -7.29 12.97 12.68
C THR A 196 -6.07 13.60 13.37
N VAL A 197 -4.95 12.88 13.43
CA VAL A 197 -3.69 13.41 14.00
C VAL A 197 -3.17 14.57 13.16
N TRP A 198 -3.22 14.46 11.82
CA TRP A 198 -2.82 15.55 10.94
C TRP A 198 -3.70 16.79 11.10
N LEU A 199 -5.03 16.62 11.23
CA LEU A 199 -5.94 17.73 11.54
C LEU A 199 -5.56 18.42 12.84
N LEU A 200 -5.24 17.64 13.89
CA LEU A 200 -4.83 18.17 15.18
C LEU A 200 -3.50 18.95 15.09
N LEU A 201 -2.51 18.42 14.33
CA LEU A 201 -1.22 19.08 14.15
C LEU A 201 -1.34 20.41 13.40
N PHE A 202 -2.28 20.53 12.47
CA PHE A 202 -2.53 21.69 11.62
C PHE A 202 -3.76 22.51 12.06
N ASP A 203 -4.24 22.29 13.30
CA ASP A 203 -5.38 23.03 13.84
C ASP A 203 -5.04 24.52 13.97
N PRO A 204 -5.98 25.43 13.56
CA PRO A 204 -5.75 26.87 13.63
C PRO A 204 -5.46 27.40 15.03
N ASP A 205 -6.18 26.90 16.05
CA ASP A 205 -6.16 27.47 17.39
C ASP A 205 -5.00 26.92 18.25
N PHE A 206 -4.77 25.60 18.21
CA PHE A 206 -3.82 24.94 19.12
C PHE A 206 -2.77 24.08 18.41
N GLY A 207 -2.86 23.93 17.09
CA GLY A 207 -1.93 23.12 16.31
C GLY A 207 -0.49 23.61 16.38
N PRO A 208 0.49 22.73 16.64
CA PRO A 208 1.89 23.12 16.73
C PRO A 208 2.46 23.64 15.42
N VAL A 209 1.95 23.19 14.27
CA VAL A 209 2.49 23.57 12.94
C VAL A 209 2.29 25.05 12.68
N ASN A 210 1.09 25.59 12.91
CA ASN A 210 0.83 27.03 12.75
C ASN A 210 1.72 27.89 13.65
N ARG A 211 1.95 27.44 14.91
CA ARG A 211 2.83 28.14 15.86
C ARG A 211 4.29 28.16 15.38
N ILE A 212 4.80 27.01 14.91
CA ILE A 212 6.20 26.89 14.46
C ILE A 212 6.42 27.73 13.19
N LEU A 213 5.44 27.74 12.27
CA LEU A 213 5.52 28.46 11.00
C LEU A 213 5.13 29.94 11.12
N GLY A 214 4.64 30.41 12.28
CA GLY A 214 4.20 31.78 12.49
C GLY A 214 2.97 32.17 11.66
N LEU A 215 2.07 31.22 11.35
CA LEU A 215 0.91 31.43 10.45
C LEU A 215 -0.35 31.92 11.18
N GLY A 216 -0.27 32.13 12.50
CA GLY A 216 -1.42 32.57 13.30
C GLY A 216 -2.57 31.53 13.26
N ASP A 217 -3.78 32.04 13.02
CA ASP A 217 -5.04 31.29 12.94
C ASP A 217 -5.35 30.74 11.55
N HIS A 218 -4.33 30.53 10.72
CA HIS A 218 -4.51 30.04 9.35
C HIS A 218 -5.20 28.66 9.33
N SER A 219 -6.38 28.59 8.69
CA SER A 219 -7.12 27.34 8.49
C SER A 219 -6.71 26.66 7.19
N TRP A 220 -6.02 25.53 7.33
CA TRP A 220 -5.56 24.73 6.18
C TRP A 220 -6.71 24.07 5.41
N THR A 221 -7.83 23.79 6.10
CA THR A 221 -8.97 23.05 5.53
C THR A 221 -10.01 23.96 4.85
N TYR A 222 -9.93 25.28 5.05
CA TYR A 222 -10.88 26.21 4.49
C TYR A 222 -10.69 26.45 2.99
N GLY A 223 -9.43 26.61 2.55
CA GLY A 223 -9.11 26.88 1.15
C GLY A 223 -8.98 25.60 0.32
N ARG A 224 -9.37 25.65 -0.95
CA ARG A 224 -9.27 24.51 -1.87
C ARG A 224 -7.83 23.96 -1.95
N TYR A 225 -6.86 24.84 -2.20
CA TYR A 225 -5.48 24.42 -2.44
C TYR A 225 -4.76 24.04 -1.14
N SER A 226 -5.03 24.75 -0.05
CA SER A 226 -4.45 24.43 1.26
C SER A 226 -4.95 23.08 1.77
N ALA A 227 -6.25 22.81 1.61
CA ALA A 227 -6.83 21.52 1.98
C ALA A 227 -6.25 20.36 1.15
N PHE A 228 -6.15 20.51 -0.18
CA PHE A 228 -5.49 19.49 -1.01
C PHE A 228 -3.99 19.33 -0.68
N ALA A 229 -3.29 20.42 -0.35
CA ALA A 229 -1.89 20.33 0.07
C ALA A 229 -1.74 19.58 1.39
N LEU A 230 -2.61 19.85 2.36
CA LEU A 230 -2.60 19.16 3.65
C LEU A 230 -2.88 17.66 3.49
N VAL A 231 -3.90 17.31 2.71
CA VAL A 231 -4.23 15.90 2.41
C VAL A 231 -3.09 15.21 1.64
N LEU A 232 -2.48 15.92 0.67
CA LEU A 232 -1.32 15.39 -0.08
C LEU A 232 -0.16 15.05 0.86
N LEU A 233 0.15 15.93 1.81
CA LEU A 233 1.22 15.66 2.80
C LEU A 233 0.94 14.40 3.62
N GLU A 234 -0.30 14.21 4.08
CA GLU A 234 -0.70 12.99 4.80
C GLU A 234 -0.61 11.74 3.91
N VAL A 235 -1.16 11.79 2.69
CA VAL A 235 -1.12 10.66 1.74
C VAL A 235 0.32 10.27 1.43
N VAL A 236 1.19 11.25 1.18
CA VAL A 236 2.62 11.00 0.95
C VAL A 236 3.26 10.38 2.20
N TRP A 237 2.94 10.90 3.40
CA TRP A 237 3.47 10.37 4.65
C TRP A 237 3.07 8.90 4.90
N CYS A 238 1.86 8.52 4.56
CA CYS A 238 1.40 7.12 4.66
C CYS A 238 1.99 6.22 3.56
N SER A 239 2.29 6.76 2.36
CA SER A 239 2.57 5.95 1.16
C SER A 239 4.05 5.81 0.84
N PHE A 240 4.90 6.83 1.16
CA PHE A 240 6.33 6.78 0.83
C PHE A 240 7.08 5.58 1.41
N PRO A 241 6.72 5.01 2.59
CA PRO A 241 7.49 3.90 3.16
C PRO A 241 7.49 2.66 2.28
N PHE A 242 6.38 2.35 1.63
CA PHE A 242 6.29 1.24 0.67
C PHE A 242 7.29 1.43 -0.49
N VAL A 243 7.31 2.63 -1.09
CA VAL A 243 8.25 2.96 -2.17
C VAL A 243 9.69 2.91 -1.67
N MET A 244 9.96 3.52 -0.51
CA MET A 244 11.29 3.56 0.11
C MET A 244 11.86 2.17 0.34
N VAL A 245 11.09 1.27 0.97
CA VAL A 245 11.56 -0.09 1.28
C VAL A 245 11.76 -0.90 0.01
N THR A 246 10.83 -0.82 -0.94
CA THR A 246 10.90 -1.57 -2.21
C THR A 246 12.07 -1.12 -3.07
N VAL A 247 12.26 0.19 -3.23
CA VAL A 247 13.39 0.75 -3.99
C VAL A 247 14.72 0.47 -3.28
N TYR A 248 14.78 0.60 -1.94
CA TYR A 248 15.97 0.26 -1.17
C TYR A 248 16.37 -1.21 -1.36
N ALA A 249 15.41 -2.15 -1.29
CA ALA A 249 15.66 -3.55 -1.57
C ALA A 249 16.21 -3.77 -2.99
N GLY A 250 15.64 -3.07 -3.97
CA GLY A 250 16.14 -3.07 -5.35
C GLY A 250 17.58 -2.57 -5.48
N ILE A 251 17.92 -1.45 -4.82
CA ILE A 251 19.30 -0.91 -4.83
C ILE A 251 20.27 -1.92 -4.22
N ARG A 252 19.86 -2.61 -3.15
CA ARG A 252 20.70 -3.63 -2.49
C ARG A 252 20.90 -4.89 -3.31
N ALA A 253 20.08 -5.14 -4.30
CA ALA A 253 20.21 -6.25 -5.24
C ALA A 253 21.19 -5.95 -6.39
N VAL A 254 21.57 -4.68 -6.61
CA VAL A 254 22.57 -4.30 -7.62
C VAL A 254 23.96 -4.71 -7.14
N PRO A 255 24.78 -5.40 -7.98
CA PRO A 255 26.15 -5.76 -7.63
C PRO A 255 27.00 -4.52 -7.26
N ALA A 256 27.79 -4.64 -6.17
CA ALA A 256 28.61 -3.53 -5.69
C ALA A 256 29.64 -3.07 -6.73
N GLU A 257 30.17 -4.00 -7.50
CA GLU A 257 31.17 -3.77 -8.54
C GLU A 257 30.70 -2.75 -9.60
N VAL A 258 29.40 -2.75 -9.93
CA VAL A 258 28.82 -1.79 -10.90
C VAL A 258 28.83 -0.37 -10.35
N LEU A 259 28.55 -0.21 -9.05
CA LEU A 259 28.53 1.09 -8.40
C LEU A 259 29.95 1.61 -8.15
N GLU A 260 30.87 0.72 -7.81
CA GLU A 260 32.29 1.03 -7.63
C GLU A 260 32.93 1.46 -8.95
N ALA A 261 32.70 0.73 -10.04
CA ALA A 261 33.17 1.09 -11.37
C ALA A 261 32.68 2.49 -11.79
N ALA A 262 31.39 2.77 -11.63
CA ALA A 262 30.83 4.09 -11.93
C ALA A 262 31.45 5.22 -11.05
N SER A 263 31.80 4.91 -9.81
CA SER A 263 32.46 5.85 -8.90
C SER A 263 33.92 6.09 -9.30
N LEU A 264 34.64 5.04 -9.75
CA LEU A 264 36.01 5.16 -10.27
C LEU A 264 36.07 5.99 -11.58
N ASP A 265 35.03 5.91 -12.41
CA ASP A 265 34.87 6.75 -13.61
C ASP A 265 34.53 8.21 -13.27
N GLY A 266 34.51 8.60 -11.99
CA GLY A 266 34.25 9.97 -11.54
C GLY A 266 32.78 10.39 -11.65
N ALA A 267 31.83 9.47 -11.77
CA ALA A 267 30.43 9.81 -11.84
C ALA A 267 29.93 10.41 -10.52
N SER A 268 29.26 11.57 -10.60
CA SER A 268 28.56 12.15 -9.46
C SER A 268 27.42 11.25 -9.00
N GLN A 269 26.99 11.38 -7.74
CA GLN A 269 25.90 10.58 -7.17
C GLN A 269 24.59 10.70 -7.97
N TRP A 270 24.30 11.88 -8.50
CA TRP A 270 23.15 12.11 -9.37
C TRP A 270 23.30 11.37 -10.72
N ARG A 271 24.51 11.34 -11.26
CA ARG A 271 24.82 10.58 -12.50
C ARG A 271 24.70 9.08 -12.26
N ILE A 272 25.21 8.57 -11.14
CA ILE A 272 25.04 7.14 -10.73
C ILE A 272 23.56 6.81 -10.62
N TRP A 273 22.77 7.64 -9.95
CA TRP A 273 21.34 7.44 -9.82
C TRP A 273 20.65 7.38 -11.19
N ARG A 274 20.85 8.42 -12.01
CA ARG A 274 20.14 8.57 -13.28
C ARG A 274 20.60 7.59 -14.37
N SER A 275 21.90 7.30 -14.47
CA SER A 275 22.49 6.57 -15.58
C SER A 275 22.76 5.10 -15.27
N VAL A 276 22.82 4.71 -14.00
CA VAL A 276 23.10 3.34 -13.56
C VAL A 276 21.93 2.77 -12.80
N LEU A 277 21.59 3.35 -11.65
CA LEU A 277 20.57 2.78 -10.75
C LEU A 277 19.16 2.84 -11.35
N ALA A 278 18.71 4.00 -11.84
CA ALA A 278 17.34 4.14 -12.32
C ALA A 278 17.03 3.22 -13.53
N PRO A 279 17.93 3.03 -14.53
CA PRO A 279 17.72 2.03 -15.57
C PRO A 279 17.65 0.60 -15.05
N MET A 280 18.55 0.22 -14.13
CA MET A 280 18.56 -1.13 -13.53
C MET A 280 17.33 -1.38 -12.64
N LEU A 281 16.83 -0.33 -11.96
CA LEU A 281 15.64 -0.40 -11.13
C LEU A 281 14.33 -0.17 -11.90
N ARG A 282 14.40 0.06 -13.22
CA ARG A 282 13.21 0.36 -14.04
C ARG A 282 12.04 -0.60 -13.81
N PRO A 283 12.22 -1.94 -13.75
CA PRO A 283 11.13 -2.86 -13.47
C PRO A 283 10.47 -2.60 -12.11
N ILE A 284 11.26 -2.36 -11.07
CA ILE A 284 10.79 -2.07 -9.72
C ILE A 284 10.08 -0.70 -9.69
N LEU A 285 10.68 0.32 -10.31
CA LEU A 285 10.09 1.66 -10.37
C LEU A 285 8.74 1.66 -11.10
N VAL A 286 8.61 0.87 -12.17
CA VAL A 286 7.33 0.71 -12.87
C VAL A 286 6.30 0.07 -11.96
N VAL A 287 6.65 -1.00 -11.22
CA VAL A 287 5.73 -1.67 -10.28
C VAL A 287 5.26 -0.72 -9.19
N VAL A 288 6.18 -0.03 -8.49
CA VAL A 288 5.81 0.88 -7.40
C VAL A 288 5.02 2.09 -7.90
N THR A 289 5.33 2.61 -9.11
CA THR A 289 4.57 3.73 -9.70
C THR A 289 3.12 3.37 -9.91
N ILE A 290 2.84 2.19 -10.47
CA ILE A 290 1.47 1.81 -10.75
C ILE A 290 0.71 1.43 -9.50
N GLN A 291 1.37 0.77 -8.58
CA GLN A 291 0.77 0.51 -7.27
C GLN A 291 0.36 1.84 -6.61
N SER A 292 1.23 2.87 -6.66
CA SER A 292 0.91 4.21 -6.18
C SER A 292 -0.26 4.84 -6.95
N VAL A 293 -0.27 4.75 -8.29
CA VAL A 293 -1.41 5.27 -9.09
C VAL A 293 -2.72 4.62 -8.68
N ILE A 294 -2.74 3.29 -8.50
CA ILE A 294 -3.96 2.59 -8.09
C ILE A 294 -4.40 3.00 -6.69
N TRP A 295 -3.47 3.19 -5.75
CA TRP A 295 -3.79 3.60 -4.38
C TRP A 295 -4.25 5.05 -4.31
N ASP A 296 -3.49 5.96 -4.91
CA ASP A 296 -3.75 7.40 -4.81
C ASP A 296 -5.01 7.81 -5.58
N PHE A 297 -5.35 7.12 -6.69
CA PHE A 297 -6.61 7.33 -7.40
C PHE A 297 -7.84 6.93 -6.55
N LYS A 298 -7.67 5.99 -5.61
CA LYS A 298 -8.73 5.50 -4.72
C LYS A 298 -8.78 6.20 -3.36
N VAL A 299 -8.01 7.26 -3.16
CA VAL A 299 -8.02 8.01 -1.90
C VAL A 299 -9.44 8.47 -1.58
N PHE A 300 -9.94 8.06 -0.42
CA PHE A 300 -11.26 8.40 0.09
C PHE A 300 -11.18 8.96 1.51
N THR A 301 -10.64 8.16 2.44
CA THR A 301 -10.69 8.43 3.88
C THR A 301 -10.03 9.76 4.23
N GLN A 302 -8.86 10.03 3.68
CA GLN A 302 -8.10 11.25 3.94
C GLN A 302 -8.87 12.48 3.46
N ILE A 303 -9.36 12.48 2.22
CA ILE A 303 -10.18 13.58 1.70
C ILE A 303 -11.45 13.73 2.55
N TYR A 304 -12.17 12.63 2.79
CA TYR A 304 -13.44 12.67 3.49
C TYR A 304 -13.30 13.21 4.91
N VAL A 305 -12.33 12.70 5.68
CA VAL A 305 -12.12 13.09 7.08
C VAL A 305 -11.56 14.50 7.19
N MET A 306 -10.50 14.82 6.42
CA MET A 306 -9.79 16.09 6.58
C MET A 306 -10.53 17.29 5.99
N THR A 307 -11.41 17.06 5.00
CA THR A 307 -12.16 18.14 4.36
C THR A 307 -13.67 18.15 4.73
N GLY A 308 -14.05 17.32 5.71
CA GLY A 308 -15.47 17.23 6.10
C GLY A 308 -16.37 16.75 4.96
N GLY A 309 -15.89 15.78 4.17
CA GLY A 309 -16.68 15.20 3.07
C GLY A 309 -16.48 15.87 1.71
N GLY A 310 -15.37 16.58 1.48
CA GLY A 310 -15.06 17.16 0.18
C GLY A 310 -14.98 18.70 0.16
N GLY A 311 -14.87 19.30 1.34
CA GLY A 311 -14.67 20.73 1.51
C GLY A 311 -15.94 21.59 1.30
N ILE A 312 -15.80 22.89 1.46
CA ILE A 312 -16.89 23.85 1.30
C ILE A 312 -17.40 23.81 -0.14
N ALA A 313 -18.70 23.64 -0.29
CA ALA A 313 -19.38 23.54 -1.60
C ALA A 313 -18.77 22.46 -2.55
N GLY A 314 -18.14 21.42 -1.99
CA GLY A 314 -17.57 20.36 -2.78
C GLY A 314 -16.27 20.70 -3.50
N GLN A 315 -15.58 21.78 -3.11
CA GLN A 315 -14.36 22.25 -3.79
C GLN A 315 -13.17 21.25 -3.72
N ASN A 316 -13.20 20.32 -2.77
CA ASN A 316 -12.17 19.29 -2.57
C ASN A 316 -12.68 17.89 -2.91
N LEU A 317 -13.75 17.78 -3.70
CA LEU A 317 -14.25 16.49 -4.14
C LEU A 317 -13.25 15.77 -5.06
N VAL A 318 -13.11 14.49 -4.80
CA VAL A 318 -12.50 13.49 -5.69
C VAL A 318 -13.55 12.44 -6.03
N LEU A 319 -13.35 11.66 -7.09
CA LEU A 319 -14.37 10.73 -7.62
C LEU A 319 -14.93 9.77 -6.56
N ASN A 320 -14.10 9.24 -5.66
CA ASN A 320 -14.56 8.35 -4.59
C ASN A 320 -15.53 9.06 -3.62
N VAL A 321 -15.16 10.27 -3.18
CA VAL A 321 -16.01 11.05 -2.26
C VAL A 321 -17.27 11.49 -2.98
N TYR A 322 -17.18 11.87 -4.26
CA TYR A 322 -18.32 12.26 -5.08
C TYR A 322 -19.30 11.09 -5.29
N ALA A 323 -18.79 9.89 -5.61
CA ALA A 323 -19.60 8.68 -5.70
C ALA A 323 -20.35 8.40 -4.40
N TYR A 324 -19.64 8.50 -3.26
CA TYR A 324 -20.23 8.33 -1.95
C TYR A 324 -21.32 9.36 -1.65
N GLN A 325 -21.08 10.63 -1.94
CA GLN A 325 -22.08 11.69 -1.74
C GLN A 325 -23.34 11.47 -2.62
N LYS A 326 -23.15 11.12 -3.89
CA LYS A 326 -24.30 10.83 -4.78
C LYS A 326 -25.07 9.61 -4.30
N ALA A 327 -24.39 8.54 -3.93
CA ALA A 327 -25.05 7.32 -3.46
C ALA A 327 -25.76 7.52 -2.11
N PHE A 328 -25.06 8.02 -1.10
CA PHE A 328 -25.54 7.96 0.28
C PHE A 328 -26.09 9.31 0.81
N ALA A 329 -25.44 10.44 0.50
CA ALA A 329 -25.94 11.73 0.97
C ALA A 329 -27.14 12.21 0.13
N SER A 330 -27.15 11.91 -1.19
CA SER A 330 -28.23 12.29 -2.09
C SER A 330 -29.21 11.15 -2.40
N SER A 331 -28.99 9.93 -1.84
CA SER A 331 -29.79 8.73 -2.09
C SER A 331 -29.97 8.37 -3.58
N GLN A 332 -28.99 8.74 -4.41
CA GLN A 332 -28.95 8.46 -5.84
C GLN A 332 -28.00 7.28 -6.11
N TYR A 333 -28.40 6.09 -5.68
CA TYR A 333 -27.55 4.89 -5.73
C TYR A 333 -27.11 4.54 -7.15
N SER A 334 -27.97 4.77 -8.14
CA SER A 334 -27.67 4.55 -9.56
C SER A 334 -26.51 5.42 -10.05
N LEU A 335 -26.56 6.73 -9.76
CA LEU A 335 -25.49 7.66 -10.15
C LEU A 335 -24.18 7.37 -9.40
N GLY A 336 -24.26 7.08 -8.10
CA GLY A 336 -23.09 6.64 -7.34
C GLY A 336 -22.46 5.38 -7.91
N SER A 337 -23.29 4.41 -8.32
CA SER A 337 -22.85 3.18 -8.98
C SER A 337 -22.24 3.45 -10.37
N ALA A 338 -22.84 4.34 -11.17
CA ALA A 338 -22.30 4.74 -12.48
C ALA A 338 -20.92 5.40 -12.35
N ILE A 339 -20.71 6.27 -11.35
CA ILE A 339 -19.38 6.84 -11.04
C ILE A 339 -18.40 5.72 -10.66
N GLY A 340 -18.83 4.76 -9.82
CA GLY A 340 -18.02 3.61 -9.42
C GLY A 340 -17.60 2.74 -10.61
N VAL A 341 -18.49 2.49 -11.57
CA VAL A 341 -18.19 1.77 -12.82
C VAL A 341 -17.18 2.56 -13.66
N VAL A 342 -17.35 3.85 -13.81
CA VAL A 342 -16.38 4.70 -14.56
C VAL A 342 -15.00 4.64 -13.90
N MET A 343 -14.92 4.72 -12.56
CA MET A 343 -13.66 4.57 -11.82
C MET A 343 -13.04 3.20 -12.05
N LEU A 344 -13.84 2.14 -12.00
CA LEU A 344 -13.38 0.77 -12.27
C LEU A 344 -12.77 0.66 -13.67
N LEU A 345 -13.43 1.23 -14.68
CA LEU A 345 -12.94 1.23 -16.07
C LEU A 345 -11.65 2.04 -16.23
N ILE A 346 -11.52 3.19 -15.57
CA ILE A 346 -10.28 3.99 -15.58
C ILE A 346 -9.12 3.17 -14.97
N LEU A 347 -9.33 2.57 -13.79
CA LEU A 347 -8.31 1.76 -13.12
C LEU A 347 -7.97 0.48 -13.92
N LEU A 348 -8.95 -0.12 -14.56
CA LEU A 348 -8.73 -1.25 -15.46
C LEU A 348 -7.88 -0.84 -16.67
N ALA A 349 -8.17 0.31 -17.29
CA ALA A 349 -7.36 0.84 -18.39
C ALA A 349 -5.91 1.10 -17.96
N VAL A 350 -5.70 1.73 -16.79
CA VAL A 350 -4.37 1.93 -16.19
C VAL A 350 -3.66 0.60 -16.00
N THR A 351 -4.35 -0.41 -15.44
CA THR A 351 -3.79 -1.74 -15.21
C THR A 351 -3.43 -2.45 -16.52
N LEU A 352 -4.26 -2.34 -17.55
CA LEU A 352 -3.99 -2.95 -18.87
C LEU A 352 -2.79 -2.29 -19.57
N VAL A 353 -2.67 -0.96 -19.50
CA VAL A 353 -1.48 -0.24 -19.99
C VAL A 353 -0.24 -0.74 -19.29
N TYR A 354 -0.30 -0.90 -18.00
CA TYR A 354 0.78 -1.47 -17.20
C TYR A 354 1.21 -2.87 -17.63
N LEU A 355 0.25 -3.79 -17.71
CA LEU A 355 0.54 -5.17 -18.13
C LEU A 355 1.21 -5.21 -19.52
N ARG A 356 0.81 -4.29 -20.42
CA ARG A 356 1.47 -4.15 -21.72
C ARG A 356 2.90 -3.64 -21.60
N LEU A 357 3.15 -2.69 -20.71
CA LEU A 357 4.50 -2.15 -20.47
C LEU A 357 5.45 -3.21 -19.90
N ILE A 358 4.99 -4.00 -18.91
CA ILE A 358 5.80 -5.09 -18.33
C ILE A 358 6.12 -6.16 -19.38
N ARG A 359 5.12 -6.60 -20.17
CA ARG A 359 5.34 -7.62 -21.19
C ARG A 359 6.41 -7.19 -22.20
N ARG A 360 6.37 -5.95 -22.67
CA ARG A 360 7.39 -5.40 -23.57
C ARG A 360 8.79 -5.38 -22.95
N GLN A 361 8.90 -5.15 -21.64
CA GLN A 361 10.19 -5.19 -20.94
C GLN A 361 10.72 -6.61 -20.70
N GLY A 362 9.85 -7.61 -20.59
CA GLY A 362 10.23 -9.02 -20.44
C GLY A 362 10.63 -9.70 -21.76
N GLU A 363 10.26 -9.13 -22.89
CA GLU A 363 10.67 -9.61 -24.21
C GLU A 363 12.05 -9.07 -24.65
N GLU A 364 12.57 -8.05 -23.95
CA GLU A 364 13.89 -7.44 -24.22
C GLU A 364 15.03 -8.04 -23.35
N LEU A 365 14.71 -9.00 -22.44
CA LEU A 365 15.65 -9.74 -21.60
C LEU A 365 15.78 -11.21 -22.05
#